data_f3ad8193871df0cc7b3271f29db706e8
#
_entry.id   f3ad8193871df0cc7b3271f29db706e8
#
_cell.length_a   1.000
_cell.length_b   1.000
_cell.length_c   1.000
_cell.angle_alpha   90.00
_cell.angle_beta   90.00
_cell.angle_gamma   90.00
#
_symmetry.space_group_name_H-M   'P 1'
#
loop_
_entity.id
_entity.type
_entity.pdbx_description
1 polymer ?
#
loop_
_entity_poly.entity_id
_entity_poly.type
_entity_poly.pdbx_seq_one_letter_code
_entity_poly.pdbx_strand_id
1 'polypeptide(L)'
;MAINIEPINPSLGAEVTGVNLAEELGGAEIEKILDAFTQHHVLLFRDQDFDADAHETFAKHFGPLEEVRTAPEDGAQTKHVMYVAKRPVDGKDGILPDGEMHFHTDQCYYQI
;
A
#
# COMPACT_ATOMS: atom_id res chain seq x y z
N MET A 1 -21.75 0.69 2.08
CA MET A 1 -21.56 -0.76 1.98
C MET A 1 -20.83 -1.27 3.21
N ALA A 2 -21.18 -2.47 3.64
CA ALA A 2 -20.50 -3.05 4.80
C ALA A 2 -19.18 -3.70 4.38
N ILE A 3 -18.12 -3.40 5.12
CA ILE A 3 -16.84 -4.07 4.93
C ILE A 3 -16.95 -5.50 5.42
N ASN A 4 -16.46 -6.43 4.61
CA ASN A 4 -16.37 -7.83 4.97
C ASN A 4 -14.90 -8.25 4.97
N ILE A 5 -14.49 -8.98 6.01
CA ILE A 5 -13.11 -9.43 6.19
C ILE A 5 -13.12 -10.94 6.35
N GLU A 6 -12.46 -11.63 5.41
CA GLU A 6 -12.40 -13.08 5.39
C GLU A 6 -10.95 -13.55 5.41
N PRO A 7 -10.56 -14.36 6.39
CA PRO A 7 -9.22 -14.95 6.39
C PRO A 7 -8.97 -15.76 5.13
N ILE A 8 -7.81 -15.55 4.51
CA ILE A 8 -7.38 -16.33 3.35
C ILE A 8 -6.72 -17.62 3.83
N ASN A 9 -6.02 -17.52 4.94
CA ASN A 9 -5.26 -18.61 5.51
C ASN A 9 -5.34 -18.50 7.05
N PRO A 10 -5.40 -19.59 7.80
CA PRO A 10 -5.49 -19.52 9.26
C PRO A 10 -4.35 -18.77 9.92
N SER A 11 -3.16 -18.77 9.31
CA SER A 11 -1.97 -18.18 9.91
C SER A 11 -1.72 -16.76 9.49
N LEU A 12 -2.06 -16.37 8.25
CA LEU A 12 -1.68 -15.09 7.68
C LEU A 12 -2.59 -14.71 6.53
N GLY A 13 -3.01 -13.45 6.55
CA GLY A 13 -3.71 -12.85 5.42
C GLY A 13 -5.23 -12.89 5.52
N ALA A 14 -5.86 -11.81 5.09
CA ALA A 14 -7.31 -11.70 4.98
C ALA A 14 -7.66 -10.87 3.74
N GLU A 15 -8.78 -11.22 3.12
CA GLU A 15 -9.33 -10.44 2.02
C GLU A 15 -10.37 -9.47 2.56
N VAL A 16 -10.27 -8.22 2.14
CA VAL A 16 -11.19 -7.16 2.53
C VAL A 16 -12.03 -6.78 1.32
N THR A 17 -13.33 -6.88 1.45
CA THR A 17 -14.28 -6.53 0.41
C THR A 17 -15.29 -5.50 0.90
N GLY A 18 -16.06 -4.90 -0.01
CA GLY A 18 -17.06 -3.91 0.36
C GLY A 18 -16.50 -2.53 0.60
N VAL A 19 -15.31 -2.23 0.08
CA VAL A 19 -14.65 -0.94 0.27
C VAL A 19 -14.01 -0.48 -1.05
N ASN A 20 -14.03 0.82 -1.29
CA ASN A 20 -13.33 1.45 -2.40
C ASN A 20 -12.26 2.38 -1.83
N LEU A 21 -11.00 2.02 -2.05
CA LEU A 21 -9.87 2.77 -1.50
C LEU A 21 -9.63 4.10 -2.21
N ALA A 22 -10.27 4.33 -3.35
CA ALA A 22 -10.22 5.63 -4.04
C ALA A 22 -11.08 6.68 -3.36
N GLU A 23 -12.00 6.26 -2.49
CA GLU A 23 -12.92 7.15 -1.80
C GLU A 23 -12.45 7.41 -0.37
N GLU A 24 -12.96 8.48 0.21
CA GLU A 24 -12.71 8.76 1.62
C GLU A 24 -13.45 7.75 2.49
N LEU A 25 -12.73 7.12 3.40
CA LEU A 25 -13.30 6.10 4.28
C LEU A 25 -13.73 6.71 5.61
N GLY A 26 -14.86 6.23 6.13
CA GLY A 26 -15.32 6.63 7.45
C GLY A 26 -14.45 6.07 8.58
N GLY A 27 -14.52 6.71 9.76
CA GLY A 27 -13.74 6.27 10.91
C GLY A 27 -13.98 4.81 11.30
N ALA A 28 -15.23 4.36 11.24
CA ALA A 28 -15.56 2.97 11.58
C ALA A 28 -14.97 1.98 10.58
N GLU A 29 -14.92 2.36 9.31
CA GLU A 29 -14.31 1.52 8.28
C GLU A 29 -12.80 1.43 8.46
N ILE A 30 -12.15 2.55 8.74
CA ILE A 30 -10.70 2.59 9.00
C ILE A 30 -10.36 1.75 10.24
N GLU A 31 -11.11 1.90 11.31
CA GLU A 31 -10.89 1.13 12.53
C GLU A 31 -10.98 -0.38 12.27
N LYS A 32 -11.95 -0.79 11.50
CA LYS A 32 -12.13 -2.19 11.14
C LYS A 32 -10.97 -2.73 10.30
N ILE A 33 -10.46 -1.91 9.38
CA ILE A 33 -9.28 -2.28 8.56
C ILE A 33 -8.03 -2.39 9.42
N LEU A 34 -7.81 -1.43 10.32
CA LEU A 34 -6.64 -1.46 11.20
C LEU A 34 -6.66 -2.66 12.14
N ASP A 35 -7.81 -2.99 12.69
CA ASP A 35 -7.96 -4.19 13.52
C ASP A 35 -7.67 -5.46 12.74
N ALA A 36 -8.17 -5.55 11.51
CA ALA A 36 -7.92 -6.68 10.64
C ALA A 36 -6.43 -6.79 10.30
N PHE A 37 -5.76 -5.67 10.04
CA PHE A 37 -4.33 -5.66 9.77
C PHE A 37 -3.52 -6.17 10.96
N THR A 38 -3.87 -5.74 12.15
CA THR A 38 -3.21 -6.20 13.37
C THR A 38 -3.42 -7.70 13.58
N GLN A 39 -4.59 -8.21 13.25
CA GLN A 39 -4.94 -9.60 13.45
C GLN A 39 -4.38 -10.54 12.39
N HIS A 40 -4.37 -10.10 11.13
CA HIS A 40 -4.03 -10.96 9.99
C HIS A 40 -2.71 -10.63 9.31
N HIS A 41 -2.12 -9.47 9.59
CA HIS A 41 -0.80 -9.00 9.15
C HIS A 41 -0.67 -8.67 7.67
N VAL A 42 -1.44 -9.30 6.79
CA VAL A 42 -1.51 -8.99 5.36
C VAL A 42 -2.96 -8.85 4.98
N LEU A 43 -3.30 -7.76 4.31
CA LEU A 43 -4.66 -7.54 3.80
C LEU A 43 -4.63 -7.48 2.28
N LEU A 44 -5.60 -8.13 1.65
CA LEU A 44 -5.75 -8.13 0.20
C LEU A 44 -7.03 -7.36 -0.16
N PHE A 45 -6.87 -6.34 -0.99
CA PHE A 45 -7.96 -5.55 -1.53
C PHE A 45 -7.98 -5.72 -3.05
N ARG A 46 -8.92 -6.51 -3.56
CA ARG A 46 -9.01 -6.76 -4.99
C ARG A 46 -9.78 -5.66 -5.70
N ASP A 47 -9.54 -5.55 -7.01
CA ASP A 47 -10.31 -4.70 -7.92
C ASP A 47 -10.35 -3.23 -7.48
N GLN A 48 -9.21 -2.73 -6.98
CA GLN A 48 -9.07 -1.34 -6.58
C GLN A 48 -8.42 -0.55 -7.70
N ASP A 49 -8.99 0.61 -8.00
CA ASP A 49 -8.45 1.52 -9.01
C ASP A 49 -8.33 2.91 -8.38
N PHE A 50 -7.11 3.33 -8.09
CA PHE A 50 -6.85 4.61 -7.46
C PHE A 50 -5.49 5.14 -7.88
N ASP A 51 -5.35 6.46 -7.83
CA ASP A 51 -4.10 7.13 -8.18
C ASP A 51 -3.13 7.20 -6.99
N ALA A 52 -1.98 7.83 -7.21
CA ALA A 52 -0.96 7.96 -6.16
C ALA A 52 -1.46 8.79 -4.97
N ASP A 53 -2.29 9.80 -5.21
CA ASP A 53 -2.81 10.63 -4.13
C ASP A 53 -3.77 9.84 -3.23
N ALA A 54 -4.64 9.05 -3.82
CA ALA A 54 -5.55 8.19 -3.05
C ALA A 54 -4.78 7.10 -2.29
N HIS A 55 -3.75 6.53 -2.92
CA HIS A 55 -2.86 5.57 -2.26
C HIS A 55 -2.21 6.17 -1.02
N GLU A 56 -1.66 7.37 -1.16
CA GLU A 56 -1.02 8.09 -0.07
C GLU A 56 -2.01 8.38 1.06
N THR A 57 -3.21 8.84 0.71
CA THR A 57 -4.27 9.13 1.66
C THR A 57 -4.66 7.89 2.46
N PHE A 58 -4.82 6.77 1.79
CA PHE A 58 -5.14 5.51 2.47
C PHE A 58 -4.00 5.06 3.39
N ALA A 59 -2.77 5.12 2.92
CA ALA A 59 -1.61 4.69 3.68
C ALA A 59 -1.42 5.50 4.97
N LYS A 60 -1.80 6.76 4.98
CA LYS A 60 -1.70 7.62 6.17
C LYS A 60 -2.50 7.13 7.36
N HIS A 61 -3.55 6.35 7.12
CA HIS A 61 -4.35 5.78 8.21
C HIS A 61 -3.56 4.76 9.04
N PHE A 62 -2.45 4.24 8.51
CA PHE A 62 -1.60 3.28 9.20
C PHE A 62 -0.45 3.94 9.96
N GLY A 63 -0.27 5.25 9.81
CA GLY A 63 0.76 6.01 10.49
C GLY A 63 1.43 7.02 9.56
N PRO A 64 2.42 7.77 10.08
CA PRO A 64 3.17 8.72 9.25
C PRO A 64 3.85 8.00 8.09
N LEU A 65 3.89 8.66 6.92
CA LEU A 65 4.49 8.08 5.73
C LEU A 65 5.97 8.40 5.66
N GLU A 66 6.76 7.41 5.21
CA GLU A 66 8.18 7.60 4.92
C GLU A 66 8.34 8.32 3.59
N GLU A 67 9.31 9.22 3.49
CA GLU A 67 9.59 9.90 2.23
C GLU A 67 10.40 8.98 1.31
N VAL A 68 10.05 9.01 0.02
CA VAL A 68 10.84 8.32 -1.01
C VAL A 68 12.19 9.02 -1.13
N ARG A 69 13.27 8.26 -1.00
CA ARG A 69 14.64 8.80 -0.96
C ARG A 69 15.28 8.93 -2.33
N THR A 70 14.48 8.95 -3.36
CA THR A 70 14.92 9.21 -4.73
C THR A 70 14.27 10.49 -5.24
N ALA A 71 14.92 11.12 -6.21
CA ALA A 71 14.32 12.29 -6.83
C ALA A 71 13.04 11.89 -7.58
N PRO A 72 12.06 12.79 -7.70
CA PRO A 72 10.81 12.47 -8.40
C PRO A 72 11.02 11.98 -9.84
N GLU A 73 12.05 12.45 -10.51
CA GLU A 73 12.40 12.01 -11.86
C GLU A 73 12.92 10.57 -11.91
N ASP A 74 13.27 10.00 -10.77
CA ASP A 74 13.77 8.62 -10.65
C ASP A 74 12.66 7.61 -10.37
N GLY A 75 11.42 7.95 -10.68
CA GLY A 75 10.28 7.04 -10.57
C GLY A 75 9.36 7.26 -9.39
N ALA A 76 9.57 8.32 -8.61
CA ALA A 76 8.63 8.68 -7.56
C ALA A 76 7.46 9.46 -8.12
N GLN A 77 6.25 9.06 -7.79
CA GLN A 77 5.05 9.76 -8.21
C GLN A 77 4.74 10.95 -7.30
N THR A 78 4.96 10.77 -6.01
CA THR A 78 4.85 11.81 -4.98
C THR A 78 6.04 11.66 -4.06
N LYS A 79 6.07 12.44 -2.97
CA LYS A 79 7.12 12.26 -1.94
C LYS A 79 7.10 10.87 -1.29
N HIS A 80 5.95 10.21 -1.31
CA HIS A 80 5.75 8.98 -0.55
C HIS A 80 5.43 7.76 -1.41
N VAL A 81 5.23 7.96 -2.71
CA VAL A 81 4.86 6.88 -3.64
C VAL A 81 5.91 6.77 -4.74
N MET A 82 6.42 5.58 -4.93
CA MET A 82 7.35 5.27 -6.01
C MET A 82 6.83 4.09 -6.83
N TYR A 83 7.20 4.08 -8.11
CA TYR A 83 6.85 2.96 -8.97
C TYR A 83 7.94 1.90 -8.96
N VAL A 84 7.51 0.65 -8.80
CA VAL A 84 8.37 -0.52 -8.99
C VAL A 84 7.85 -1.24 -10.22
N ALA A 85 8.45 -0.95 -11.36
CA ALA A 85 7.96 -1.45 -12.64
C ALA A 85 9.08 -1.58 -13.64
N LYS A 86 8.94 -2.52 -14.57
CA LYS A 86 9.88 -2.68 -15.69
C LYS A 86 9.61 -1.69 -16.80
N ARG A 87 8.37 -1.22 -16.91
CA ARG A 87 7.94 -0.26 -17.93
C ARG A 87 7.60 1.06 -17.29
N PRO A 88 7.76 2.17 -17.99
CA PRO A 88 7.33 3.46 -17.46
C PRO A 88 5.86 3.44 -17.08
N VAL A 89 5.53 4.07 -15.97
CA VAL A 89 4.17 4.27 -15.51
C VAL A 89 3.92 5.77 -15.49
N ASP A 90 2.87 6.21 -16.16
CA ASP A 90 2.57 7.65 -16.33
C ASP A 90 3.77 8.44 -16.84
N GLY A 91 4.56 7.84 -17.74
CA GLY A 91 5.73 8.47 -18.34
C GLY A 91 6.98 8.48 -17.47
N LYS A 92 6.94 7.84 -16.31
CA LYS A 92 8.09 7.75 -15.39
C LYS A 92 8.59 6.33 -15.29
N ASP A 93 9.91 6.17 -15.29
CA ASP A 93 10.55 4.87 -15.08
C ASP A 93 10.43 4.42 -13.64
N GLY A 94 10.40 3.11 -13.45
CA GLY A 94 10.53 2.55 -12.11
C GLY A 94 11.91 2.81 -11.53
N ILE A 95 12.02 2.83 -10.22
CA ILE A 95 13.27 3.18 -9.53
C ILE A 95 14.20 2.01 -9.29
N LEU A 96 13.70 0.78 -9.46
CA LEU A 96 14.51 -0.43 -9.24
C LEU A 96 14.98 -0.99 -10.57
N PRO A 97 16.21 -1.51 -10.61
CA PRO A 97 16.70 -2.15 -11.83
C PRO A 97 15.95 -3.45 -12.13
N ASP A 98 16.03 -3.89 -13.38
CA ASP A 98 15.58 -5.22 -13.75
C ASP A 98 16.38 -6.29 -13.00
N GLY A 99 15.70 -7.38 -12.70
CA GLY A 99 16.34 -8.53 -12.10
C GLY A 99 15.76 -8.88 -10.73
N GLU A 100 16.35 -9.88 -10.13
CA GLU A 100 15.92 -10.34 -8.81
C GLU A 100 16.65 -9.58 -7.72
N MET A 101 15.93 -9.33 -6.64
CA MET A 101 16.54 -8.82 -5.41
C MET A 101 16.80 -10.00 -4.47
N HIS A 102 17.84 -9.88 -3.67
CA HIS A 102 18.06 -10.86 -2.60
C HIS A 102 16.90 -10.83 -1.60
N PHE A 103 16.64 -11.96 -0.98
CA PHE A 103 15.65 -12.03 0.09
C PHE A 103 16.00 -11.01 1.17
N HIS A 104 15.02 -10.21 1.59
CA HIS A 104 15.27 -9.05 2.46
C HIS A 104 14.05 -8.68 3.28
N THR A 105 14.25 -7.75 4.20
CA THR A 105 13.19 -7.06 4.91
C THR A 105 13.22 -5.59 4.48
N ASP A 106 12.06 -5.05 4.14
CA ASP A 106 11.99 -3.66 3.68
C ASP A 106 12.27 -2.68 4.82
N GLN A 107 13.24 -1.80 4.58
CA GLN A 107 13.51 -0.62 5.41
C GLN A 107 13.42 -0.85 6.93
N CYS A 108 13.85 -2.00 7.40
CA CYS A 108 13.76 -2.37 8.81
C CYS A 108 14.64 -1.49 9.72
N TYR A 109 15.52 -0.69 9.14
CA TYR A 109 16.40 0.23 9.85
C TYR A 109 15.75 1.59 10.17
N TYR A 110 14.54 1.85 9.71
CA TYR A 110 13.81 3.05 10.07
C TYR A 110 13.08 2.84 11.40
N GLN A 111 12.82 3.93 12.09
CA GLN A 111 12.12 3.88 13.39
C GLN A 111 10.61 3.72 13.26
N ILE A 112 10.05 4.07 12.10
CA ILE A 112 8.63 3.99 11.83
C ILE A 112 8.37 3.27 10.51
#